data_d6a62b4ff76dc793d567ac0d6d63e2c7
#
_entry.id   d6a62b4ff76dc793d567ac0d6d63e2c7
#
_cell.length_a   1.000
_cell.length_b   1.000
_cell.length_c   1.000
_cell.angle_alpha   90.00
_cell.angle_beta   90.00
_cell.angle_gamma   90.00
#
_symmetry.space_group_name_H-M   'P 1'
#
loop_
_entity.id
_entity.type
_entity.pdbx_description
1 polymer ?
#
loop_
_entity_poly.entity_id
_entity_poly.type
_entity_poly.pdbx_seq_one_letter_code
_entity_poly.pdbx_strand_id
1 'polypeptide(L)'
;MCEAFPESLPHGPVAVNVAVSAFKEATVTVISTPQEYNQEDLYIDLEAITGHQLFLKCEGFNFAGSVKLKAATAMVEAAERDGLLTPDSILVESSSGNLGVALSVIAASKGYRFVCVTDSRCNLSARLLMEALGSQIHIVTDPAPVGGLLGARIDHVRALCASDDRYVWLNQYANPNNHMAHYRTTAPAIARAFPDLDVLFVGAGTTGTLMGCARYFRARHRRVRIVAIDTEGSTTFGHTPSRRMIPGLGTSIRPPLLDTSYVDEVVHVNELDTIRTCHRLARHGFVFGGSTGTVVSGATQWLAQREEPVTAVAIAPDLGERYLETVYQTNWVQDLYGGDALQPRAVAVTGPTV
;
A
#
# COMPACT_ATOMS: atom_id res chain seq x y z
N MET A 1 31.79 23.07 -35.29
CA MET A 1 32.70 22.00 -34.84
C MET A 1 31.85 21.06 -33.99
N CYS A 2 31.46 19.92 -34.57
CA CYS A 2 30.72 18.87 -33.87
C CYS A 2 31.75 17.95 -33.26
N GLU A 3 31.75 17.83 -31.95
CA GLU A 3 32.52 16.80 -31.26
C GLU A 3 31.71 15.50 -31.22
N ALA A 4 32.39 14.43 -31.62
CA ALA A 4 31.83 13.08 -31.74
C ALA A 4 31.68 12.40 -30.37
N PHE A 5 30.55 11.71 -30.18
CA PHE A 5 30.35 10.79 -29.06
C PHE A 5 31.19 9.52 -29.22
N PRO A 6 31.73 8.95 -28.17
CA PRO A 6 32.48 7.70 -28.25
C PRO A 6 31.57 6.50 -28.43
N GLU A 7 32.06 5.54 -29.22
CA GLU A 7 31.40 4.32 -29.65
C GLU A 7 31.04 3.37 -28.50
N SER A 8 29.95 2.65 -28.72
CA SER A 8 29.29 1.64 -27.92
C SER A 8 30.18 0.45 -27.52
N LEU A 9 30.11 0.05 -26.26
CA LEU A 9 30.57 -1.24 -25.76
C LEU A 9 29.68 -2.38 -26.29
N PRO A 10 30.23 -3.56 -26.57
CA PRO A 10 29.45 -4.67 -27.11
C PRO A 10 28.61 -5.36 -26.03
N HIS A 11 27.30 -5.22 -26.12
CA HIS A 11 26.35 -6.07 -25.38
C HIS A 11 26.14 -7.36 -26.15
N GLY A 12 26.83 -8.42 -25.78
CA GLY A 12 26.50 -9.77 -26.18
C GLY A 12 25.27 -10.25 -25.39
N PRO A 13 24.30 -10.96 -26.00
CA PRO A 13 23.16 -11.49 -25.30
C PRO A 13 23.61 -12.63 -24.36
N VAL A 14 23.40 -12.45 -23.05
CA VAL A 14 23.46 -13.54 -22.08
C VAL A 14 22.20 -14.37 -22.31
N ALA A 15 22.36 -15.54 -22.90
CA ALA A 15 21.27 -16.50 -23.06
C ALA A 15 20.93 -17.08 -21.68
N VAL A 16 19.90 -16.53 -21.03
CA VAL A 16 19.23 -17.17 -19.92
C VAL A 16 18.31 -18.25 -20.52
N ASN A 17 18.70 -19.53 -20.37
CA ASN A 17 17.84 -20.67 -20.71
C ASN A 17 16.66 -20.71 -19.74
N VAL A 18 15.63 -19.90 -19.98
CA VAL A 18 14.32 -20.10 -19.41
C VAL A 18 13.64 -21.16 -20.25
N ALA A 19 13.46 -22.36 -19.69
CA ALA A 19 12.62 -23.38 -20.29
C ALA A 19 11.23 -22.78 -20.53
N VAL A 20 10.91 -22.47 -21.79
CA VAL A 20 9.58 -22.05 -22.23
C VAL A 20 8.67 -23.26 -22.10
N SER A 21 8.10 -23.45 -20.89
CA SER A 21 7.01 -24.38 -20.70
C SER A 21 5.80 -23.89 -21.50
N ALA A 22 5.20 -24.81 -22.22
CA ALA A 22 4.07 -24.72 -23.13
C ALA A 22 3.18 -23.49 -22.90
N PHE A 23 2.96 -22.71 -23.97
CA PHE A 23 1.95 -21.66 -24.00
C PHE A 23 0.61 -22.24 -23.52
N LYS A 24 0.20 -21.92 -22.28
CA LYS A 24 -1.20 -21.98 -21.90
C LYS A 24 -1.93 -21.08 -22.87
N GLU A 25 -2.95 -21.60 -23.55
CA GLU A 25 -3.86 -20.77 -24.36
C GLU A 25 -4.21 -19.52 -23.54
N ALA A 26 -3.87 -18.35 -24.05
CA ALA A 26 -4.17 -17.09 -23.39
C ALA A 26 -5.71 -16.93 -23.37
N THR A 27 -6.32 -17.22 -22.24
CA THR A 27 -7.75 -16.94 -22.07
C THR A 27 -7.94 -15.42 -22.04
N VAL A 28 -8.72 -14.91 -22.98
CA VAL A 28 -9.11 -13.49 -22.98
C VAL A 28 -9.93 -13.22 -21.73
N THR A 29 -9.48 -12.26 -20.90
CA THR A 29 -10.25 -11.82 -19.73
C THR A 29 -11.23 -10.73 -20.16
N VAL A 30 -12.52 -10.99 -20.02
CA VAL A 30 -13.60 -10.01 -20.22
C VAL A 30 -14.26 -9.77 -18.88
N ILE A 31 -14.37 -8.52 -18.48
CA ILE A 31 -15.00 -8.11 -17.21
C ILE A 31 -16.20 -7.20 -17.50
N SER A 32 -17.20 -7.23 -16.63
CA SER A 32 -18.39 -6.38 -16.68
C SER A 32 -18.38 -5.31 -15.58
N THR A 33 -17.61 -5.57 -14.52
CA THR A 33 -17.47 -4.65 -13.38
C THR A 33 -16.01 -4.50 -12.96
N PRO A 34 -15.58 -3.32 -12.46
CA PRO A 34 -14.18 -3.05 -12.15
C PRO A 34 -13.60 -3.95 -11.05
N GLN A 35 -14.41 -4.43 -10.11
CA GLN A 35 -13.97 -5.30 -9.03
C GLN A 35 -13.64 -6.73 -9.47
N GLU A 36 -14.07 -7.15 -10.65
CA GLU A 36 -13.73 -8.46 -11.22
C GLU A 36 -12.26 -8.57 -11.63
N TYR A 37 -11.57 -7.44 -11.81
CA TYR A 37 -10.16 -7.43 -12.20
C TYR A 37 -9.25 -7.05 -11.03
N ASN A 38 -8.42 -8.00 -10.62
CA ASN A 38 -7.26 -7.81 -9.75
C ASN A 38 -6.11 -8.66 -10.27
N GLN A 39 -4.96 -8.05 -10.52
CA GLN A 39 -3.76 -8.78 -10.91
C GLN A 39 -3.18 -9.50 -9.69
N GLU A 40 -3.38 -10.81 -9.60
CA GLU A 40 -2.96 -11.61 -8.44
C GLU A 40 -1.49 -12.08 -8.51
N ASP A 41 -0.96 -12.30 -9.72
CA ASP A 41 0.31 -12.99 -9.94
C ASP A 41 1.37 -12.10 -10.61
N LEU A 42 1.38 -10.80 -10.27
CA LEU A 42 2.41 -9.86 -10.73
C LEU A 42 3.43 -9.61 -9.61
N TYR A 43 4.66 -10.03 -9.88
CA TYR A 43 5.80 -9.81 -9.00
C TYR A 43 6.93 -9.15 -9.78
N ILE A 44 7.67 -8.26 -9.12
CA ILE A 44 8.87 -7.62 -9.65
C ILE A 44 10.06 -8.13 -8.84
N ASP A 45 11.09 -8.62 -9.52
CA ASP A 45 12.37 -8.92 -8.91
C ASP A 45 13.13 -7.61 -8.69
N LEU A 46 13.44 -7.31 -7.44
CA LEU A 46 14.15 -6.11 -7.03
C LEU A 46 15.64 -6.35 -6.73
N GLU A 47 16.19 -7.52 -6.99
CA GLU A 47 17.58 -7.85 -6.65
C GLU A 47 18.56 -6.86 -7.27
N ALA A 48 18.43 -6.57 -8.56
CA ALA A 48 19.29 -5.61 -9.27
C ALA A 48 19.18 -4.16 -8.74
N ILE A 49 18.07 -3.82 -8.08
CA ILE A 49 17.81 -2.49 -7.53
C ILE A 49 18.25 -2.38 -6.08
N THR A 50 18.02 -3.42 -5.28
CA THR A 50 18.21 -3.39 -3.82
C THR A 50 19.49 -4.08 -3.37
N GLY A 51 20.07 -4.95 -4.19
CA GLY A 51 21.18 -5.83 -3.82
C GLY A 51 20.76 -7.05 -2.98
N HIS A 52 19.46 -7.30 -2.85
CA HIS A 52 18.91 -8.41 -2.07
C HIS A 52 17.85 -9.17 -2.87
N GLN A 53 17.75 -10.48 -2.69
CA GLN A 53 16.69 -11.29 -3.28
C GLN A 53 15.33 -10.92 -2.67
N LEU A 54 14.68 -9.92 -3.26
CA LEU A 54 13.42 -9.34 -2.81
C LEU A 54 12.44 -9.27 -3.96
N PHE A 55 11.31 -9.97 -3.83
CA PHE A 55 10.22 -9.94 -4.79
C PHE A 55 9.12 -8.99 -4.32
N LEU A 56 8.71 -8.08 -5.19
CA LEU A 56 7.67 -7.09 -4.89
C LEU A 56 6.34 -7.51 -5.51
N LYS A 57 5.39 -7.98 -4.67
CA LYS A 57 4.03 -8.27 -5.10
C LYS A 57 3.26 -7.01 -5.40
N CYS A 58 2.85 -6.81 -6.65
CA CYS A 58 2.13 -5.61 -7.09
C CYS A 58 0.62 -5.74 -6.86
N GLU A 59 0.07 -4.96 -5.93
CA GLU A 59 -1.36 -4.96 -5.58
C GLU A 59 -2.12 -3.73 -6.12
N GLY A 60 -1.43 -2.86 -6.88
CA GLY A 60 -2.01 -1.63 -7.43
C GLY A 60 -2.61 -1.77 -8.83
N PHE A 61 -2.36 -2.87 -9.55
CA PHE A 61 -2.86 -3.05 -10.91
C PHE A 61 -4.33 -3.50 -10.94
N ASN A 62 -5.18 -2.58 -10.60
CA ASN A 62 -6.63 -2.69 -10.64
C ASN A 62 -7.26 -1.30 -10.83
N PHE A 63 -8.57 -1.20 -11.02
CA PHE A 63 -9.26 0.07 -11.31
C PHE A 63 -9.27 1.08 -10.16
N ALA A 64 -8.91 0.66 -8.95
CA ALA A 64 -8.71 1.58 -7.82
C ALA A 64 -7.23 1.99 -7.63
N GLY A 65 -6.29 1.45 -8.39
CA GLY A 65 -4.86 1.73 -8.31
C GLY A 65 -4.21 1.33 -6.98
N SER A 66 -4.82 0.45 -6.19
CA SER A 66 -4.30 0.05 -4.88
C SER A 66 -4.88 -1.25 -4.34
N VAL A 67 -4.21 -1.84 -3.37
CA VAL A 67 -4.62 -3.00 -2.58
C VAL A 67 -6.01 -2.84 -1.93
N LYS A 68 -6.51 -1.61 -1.81
CA LYS A 68 -7.76 -1.29 -1.12
C LYS A 68 -9.00 -1.76 -1.88
N LEU A 69 -8.92 -2.04 -3.18
CA LEU A 69 -10.06 -2.57 -3.94
C LEU A 69 -10.54 -3.90 -3.34
N LYS A 70 -9.62 -4.79 -2.97
CA LYS A 70 -9.96 -6.09 -2.33
C LYS A 70 -10.72 -5.89 -1.02
N ALA A 71 -10.22 -5.01 -0.15
CA ALA A 71 -10.87 -4.73 1.13
C ALA A 71 -12.23 -4.04 0.95
N ALA A 72 -12.33 -3.06 0.04
CA ALA A 72 -13.58 -2.37 -0.27
C ALA A 72 -14.65 -3.34 -0.79
N THR A 73 -14.29 -4.18 -1.77
CA THR A 73 -15.18 -5.22 -2.32
C THR A 73 -15.67 -6.14 -1.21
N ALA A 74 -14.76 -6.72 -0.40
CA ALA A 74 -15.15 -7.66 0.63
C ALA A 74 -16.01 -7.05 1.73
N MET A 75 -15.78 -5.78 2.11
CA MET A 75 -16.60 -5.10 3.11
C MET A 75 -18.00 -4.79 2.59
N VAL A 76 -18.13 -4.32 1.34
CA VAL A 76 -19.43 -4.01 0.74
C VAL A 76 -20.23 -5.29 0.51
N GLU A 77 -19.64 -6.33 -0.10
CA GLU A 77 -20.30 -7.62 -0.31
C GLU A 77 -20.74 -8.31 0.99
N ALA A 78 -19.96 -8.14 2.06
CA ALA A 78 -20.37 -8.63 3.36
C ALA A 78 -21.58 -7.85 3.90
N ALA A 79 -21.59 -6.54 3.79
CA ALA A 79 -22.71 -5.72 4.22
C ALA A 79 -23.99 -5.98 3.41
N GLU A 80 -23.87 -6.26 2.10
CA GLU A 80 -24.98 -6.72 1.25
C GLU A 80 -25.53 -8.09 1.71
N ARG A 81 -24.64 -9.06 1.86
CA ARG A 81 -25.00 -10.42 2.27
C ARG A 81 -25.68 -10.45 3.64
N ASP A 82 -25.20 -9.61 4.55
CA ASP A 82 -25.68 -9.53 5.92
C ASP A 82 -26.95 -8.66 6.05
N GLY A 83 -27.48 -8.13 4.91
CA GLY A 83 -28.71 -7.34 4.85
C GLY A 83 -28.60 -5.93 5.42
N LEU A 84 -27.37 -5.43 5.59
CA LEU A 84 -27.10 -4.08 6.11
C LEU A 84 -27.28 -2.98 5.05
N LEU A 85 -27.24 -3.35 3.76
CA LEU A 85 -27.39 -2.43 2.65
C LEU A 85 -28.73 -2.62 1.95
N THR A 86 -29.39 -1.50 1.67
CA THR A 86 -30.59 -1.38 0.86
C THR A 86 -30.31 -0.49 -0.35
N PRO A 87 -31.18 -0.43 -1.37
CA PRO A 87 -31.01 0.47 -2.50
C PRO A 87 -30.88 1.96 -2.12
N ASP A 88 -31.49 2.36 -0.98
CA ASP A 88 -31.43 3.74 -0.47
C ASP A 88 -30.23 4.03 0.43
N SER A 89 -29.43 3.04 0.76
CA SER A 89 -28.27 3.20 1.63
C SER A 89 -27.23 4.16 1.04
N ILE A 90 -26.58 4.90 1.94
CA ILE A 90 -25.47 5.78 1.63
C ILE A 90 -24.23 5.22 2.33
N LEU A 91 -23.31 4.69 1.57
CA LEU A 91 -22.03 4.27 2.13
C LEU A 91 -21.29 5.48 2.68
N VAL A 92 -20.70 5.36 3.84
CA VAL A 92 -19.85 6.42 4.41
C VAL A 92 -18.56 5.84 4.97
N GLU A 93 -17.44 6.52 4.74
CA GLU A 93 -16.14 6.07 5.26
C GLU A 93 -15.18 7.23 5.50
N SER A 94 -14.34 7.08 6.52
CA SER A 94 -13.21 7.97 6.80
C SER A 94 -11.99 7.53 5.98
N SER A 95 -11.63 8.30 4.96
CA SER A 95 -10.44 7.98 4.15
C SER A 95 -9.75 9.23 3.63
N SER A 96 -8.41 9.24 3.63
CA SER A 96 -7.59 10.30 3.03
C SER A 96 -6.98 9.89 1.68
N GLY A 97 -7.42 8.78 1.07
CA GLY A 97 -6.82 8.34 -0.20
C GLY A 97 -7.37 7.00 -0.72
N ASN A 98 -6.52 5.99 -0.76
CA ASN A 98 -6.76 4.74 -1.49
C ASN A 98 -8.08 4.02 -1.19
N LEU A 99 -8.55 3.97 0.08
CA LEU A 99 -9.83 3.31 0.36
C LEU A 99 -11.01 4.17 -0.12
N GLY A 100 -10.94 5.50 0.00
CA GLY A 100 -11.98 6.37 -0.54
C GLY A 100 -12.17 6.13 -2.04
N VAL A 101 -11.07 6.09 -2.80
CA VAL A 101 -11.11 5.75 -4.24
C VAL A 101 -11.69 4.35 -4.48
N ALA A 102 -11.26 3.34 -3.73
CA ALA A 102 -11.74 1.98 -3.90
C ALA A 102 -13.25 1.86 -3.63
N LEU A 103 -13.75 2.51 -2.58
CA LEU A 103 -15.18 2.55 -2.28
C LEU A 103 -15.97 3.37 -3.32
N SER A 104 -15.37 4.44 -3.88
CA SER A 104 -15.99 5.18 -4.98
C SER A 104 -16.17 4.30 -6.22
N VAL A 105 -15.15 3.48 -6.57
CA VAL A 105 -15.24 2.51 -7.66
C VAL A 105 -16.36 1.50 -7.42
N ILE A 106 -16.44 0.92 -6.23
CA ILE A 106 -17.47 -0.07 -5.89
C ILE A 106 -18.86 0.58 -5.85
N ALA A 107 -19.00 1.74 -5.25
CA ALA A 107 -20.27 2.46 -5.15
C ALA A 107 -20.81 2.81 -6.55
N ALA A 108 -19.96 3.37 -7.42
CA ALA A 108 -20.32 3.67 -8.82
C ALA A 108 -20.75 2.40 -9.57
N SER A 109 -20.02 1.29 -9.42
CA SER A 109 -20.30 0.03 -10.08
C SER A 109 -21.61 -0.63 -9.61
N LYS A 110 -21.94 -0.51 -8.31
CA LYS A 110 -23.10 -1.16 -7.70
C LYS A 110 -24.32 -0.22 -7.56
N GLY A 111 -24.20 1.05 -7.93
CA GLY A 111 -25.28 2.04 -7.85
C GLY A 111 -25.54 2.60 -6.45
N TYR A 112 -24.59 2.46 -5.51
CA TYR A 112 -24.70 3.07 -4.20
C TYR A 112 -24.24 4.55 -4.23
N ARG A 113 -24.83 5.36 -3.37
CA ARG A 113 -24.27 6.66 -3.03
C ARG A 113 -23.10 6.46 -2.06
N PHE A 114 -22.06 7.27 -2.18
CA PHE A 114 -20.92 7.22 -1.26
C PHE A 114 -20.50 8.61 -0.80
N VAL A 115 -20.28 8.74 0.49
CA VAL A 115 -19.72 9.92 1.14
C VAL A 115 -18.36 9.57 1.73
N CYS A 116 -17.31 10.20 1.22
CA CYS A 116 -15.97 10.09 1.77
C CYS A 116 -15.70 11.27 2.71
N VAL A 117 -15.48 10.98 3.98
CA VAL A 117 -15.01 11.97 4.95
C VAL A 117 -13.49 11.97 4.96
N THR A 118 -12.91 13.06 4.48
CA THR A 118 -11.46 13.24 4.37
C THR A 118 -10.97 14.47 5.15
N ASP A 119 -9.68 14.77 5.05
CA ASP A 119 -9.08 15.97 5.68
C ASP A 119 -8.21 16.75 4.69
N SER A 120 -7.67 17.89 5.14
CA SER A 120 -6.84 18.80 4.33
C SER A 120 -5.57 18.17 3.74
N ARG A 121 -5.16 17.00 4.21
CA ARG A 121 -4.01 16.23 3.70
C ARG A 121 -4.38 15.25 2.59
N CYS A 122 -5.67 15.18 2.22
CA CYS A 122 -6.10 14.35 1.12
C CYS A 122 -5.44 14.82 -0.18
N ASN A 123 -4.78 13.88 -0.84
CA ASN A 123 -4.14 14.09 -2.11
C ASN A 123 -5.17 14.58 -3.17
N LEU A 124 -4.86 15.64 -3.90
CA LEU A 124 -5.76 16.27 -4.86
C LEU A 124 -6.23 15.27 -5.94
N SER A 125 -5.32 14.48 -6.50
CA SER A 125 -5.66 13.50 -7.54
C SER A 125 -6.60 12.40 -7.01
N ALA A 126 -6.45 11.96 -5.77
CA ALA A 126 -7.38 11.02 -5.14
C ALA A 126 -8.77 11.63 -4.95
N ARG A 127 -8.84 12.90 -4.51
CA ARG A 127 -10.11 13.62 -4.36
C ARG A 127 -10.83 13.79 -5.69
N LEU A 128 -10.13 14.28 -6.71
CA LEU A 128 -10.70 14.45 -8.06
C LEU A 128 -11.21 13.12 -8.64
N LEU A 129 -10.50 12.02 -8.40
CA LEU A 129 -10.93 10.71 -8.85
C LEU A 129 -12.21 10.24 -8.13
N MET A 130 -12.31 10.44 -6.81
CA MET A 130 -13.54 10.14 -6.06
C MET A 130 -14.72 10.98 -6.55
N GLU A 131 -14.54 12.28 -6.79
CA GLU A 131 -15.56 13.19 -7.34
C GLU A 131 -15.98 12.75 -8.76
N ALA A 132 -15.04 12.39 -9.63
CA ALA A 132 -15.33 11.88 -10.98
C ALA A 132 -16.13 10.57 -10.97
N LEU A 133 -15.98 9.75 -9.92
CA LEU A 133 -16.76 8.53 -9.69
C LEU A 133 -18.12 8.79 -9.01
N GLY A 134 -18.49 10.08 -8.82
CA GLY A 134 -19.79 10.48 -8.26
C GLY A 134 -19.87 10.48 -6.73
N SER A 135 -18.74 10.40 -6.03
CA SER A 135 -18.73 10.43 -4.57
C SER A 135 -18.84 11.85 -4.04
N GLN A 136 -19.55 12.02 -2.93
CA GLN A 136 -19.57 13.25 -2.18
C GLN A 136 -18.39 13.32 -1.21
N ILE A 137 -17.67 14.46 -1.18
CA ILE A 137 -16.48 14.62 -0.34
C ILE A 137 -16.77 15.60 0.78
N HIS A 138 -16.61 15.15 2.03
CA HIS A 138 -16.65 16.00 3.22
C HIS A 138 -15.23 16.19 3.75
N ILE A 139 -14.77 17.45 3.86
CA ILE A 139 -13.41 17.77 4.29
C ILE A 139 -13.47 18.31 5.72
N VAL A 140 -12.77 17.64 6.66
CA VAL A 140 -12.56 18.18 8.00
C VAL A 140 -11.22 18.94 8.05
N THR A 141 -11.22 20.10 8.70
CA THR A 141 -10.05 20.99 8.80
C THR A 141 -9.45 21.00 10.19
N ASP A 142 -10.28 20.86 11.21
CA ASP A 142 -9.89 20.99 12.60
C ASP A 142 -9.64 19.62 13.22
N PRO A 143 -8.48 19.41 13.86
CA PRO A 143 -8.16 18.13 14.48
C PRO A 143 -8.98 17.94 15.77
N ALA A 144 -9.45 16.71 16.00
CA ALA A 144 -10.04 16.32 17.29
C ALA A 144 -8.95 16.25 18.39
N PRO A 145 -9.33 16.46 19.67
CA PRO A 145 -8.42 16.32 20.81
C PRO A 145 -7.75 14.92 20.88
N VAL A 146 -8.48 13.88 20.47
CA VAL A 146 -7.97 12.50 20.40
C VAL A 146 -7.90 12.05 18.95
N GLY A 147 -6.75 11.57 18.51
CA GLY A 147 -6.56 11.05 17.17
C GLY A 147 -6.36 12.09 16.08
N GLY A 148 -6.37 13.40 16.42
CA GLY A 148 -6.12 14.49 15.49
C GLY A 148 -7.11 14.50 14.32
N LEU A 149 -6.64 14.70 13.07
CA LEU A 149 -7.52 14.72 11.90
C LEU A 149 -8.22 13.37 11.65
N LEU A 150 -7.59 12.25 11.98
CA LEU A 150 -8.26 10.94 11.90
C LEU A 150 -9.43 10.85 12.89
N GLY A 151 -9.23 11.30 14.12
CA GLY A 151 -10.29 11.38 15.13
C GLY A 151 -11.46 12.25 14.63
N ALA A 152 -11.17 13.45 14.13
CA ALA A 152 -12.18 14.36 13.60
C ALA A 152 -12.98 13.75 12.43
N ARG A 153 -12.33 13.03 11.52
CA ARG A 153 -13.04 12.32 10.43
C ARG A 153 -13.97 11.23 10.96
N ILE A 154 -13.51 10.44 11.94
CA ILE A 154 -14.31 9.39 12.56
C ILE A 154 -15.52 9.98 13.29
N ASP A 155 -15.35 11.08 14.01
CA ASP A 155 -16.43 11.76 14.71
C ASP A 155 -17.46 12.34 13.73
N HIS A 156 -17.00 12.88 12.58
CA HIS A 156 -17.90 13.34 11.52
C HIS A 156 -18.70 12.20 10.88
N VAL A 157 -18.07 11.04 10.62
CA VAL A 157 -18.78 9.83 10.14
C VAL A 157 -19.85 9.38 11.13
N ARG A 158 -19.52 9.35 12.43
CA ARG A 158 -20.48 9.00 13.48
C ARG A 158 -21.67 9.97 13.53
N ALA A 159 -21.40 11.28 13.38
CA ALA A 159 -22.45 12.29 13.35
C ALA A 159 -23.38 12.10 12.15
N LEU A 160 -22.86 11.77 10.96
CA LEU A 160 -23.67 11.43 9.79
C LEU A 160 -24.55 10.20 10.05
N CYS A 161 -23.99 9.12 10.56
CA CYS A 161 -24.75 7.91 10.89
C CYS A 161 -25.82 8.15 11.98
N ALA A 162 -25.58 9.06 12.90
CA ALA A 162 -26.56 9.42 13.93
C ALA A 162 -27.68 10.35 13.39
N SER A 163 -27.45 11.06 12.28
CA SER A 163 -28.40 11.99 11.70
C SER A 163 -29.40 11.37 10.73
N ASP A 164 -29.05 10.22 10.13
CA ASP A 164 -29.87 9.56 9.10
C ASP A 164 -29.49 8.07 9.01
N ASP A 165 -30.46 7.20 9.24
CA ASP A 165 -30.29 5.74 9.25
C ASP A 165 -29.89 5.13 7.89
N ARG A 166 -29.94 5.92 6.82
CA ARG A 166 -29.47 5.48 5.49
C ARG A 166 -27.93 5.43 5.42
N TYR A 167 -27.22 6.17 6.28
CA TYR A 167 -25.77 6.11 6.32
C TYR A 167 -25.26 4.79 6.91
N VAL A 168 -24.47 4.05 6.14
CA VAL A 168 -23.85 2.80 6.56
C VAL A 168 -22.34 2.96 6.57
N TRP A 169 -21.76 2.99 7.76
CA TRP A 169 -20.31 3.06 7.96
C TRP A 169 -19.67 1.69 7.88
N LEU A 170 -18.81 1.47 6.88
CA LEU A 170 -18.12 0.20 6.68
C LEU A 170 -16.99 -0.03 7.70
N ASN A 171 -16.41 1.04 8.27
CA ASN A 171 -15.42 1.04 9.35
C ASN A 171 -14.18 0.17 9.07
N GLN A 172 -13.35 0.63 8.12
CA GLN A 172 -12.14 -0.08 7.71
C GLN A 172 -11.19 -0.49 8.86
N TYR A 173 -11.25 0.21 10.00
CA TYR A 173 -10.36 -0.02 11.13
C TYR A 173 -10.77 -1.20 12.01
N ALA A 174 -12.07 -1.54 12.02
CA ALA A 174 -12.63 -2.58 12.87
C ALA A 174 -13.35 -3.71 12.09
N ASN A 175 -13.64 -3.51 10.79
CA ASN A 175 -14.38 -4.48 9.99
C ASN A 175 -13.53 -5.73 9.70
N PRO A 176 -13.96 -6.92 10.14
CA PRO A 176 -13.18 -8.16 9.93
C PRO A 176 -13.04 -8.51 8.45
N ASN A 177 -13.96 -8.08 7.58
CA ASN A 177 -13.89 -8.35 6.15
C ASN A 177 -12.71 -7.62 5.46
N ASN A 178 -12.17 -6.56 6.07
CA ASN A 178 -10.95 -5.93 5.60
C ASN A 178 -9.77 -6.92 5.62
N HIS A 179 -9.50 -7.61 6.72
CA HIS A 179 -8.41 -8.58 6.76
C HIS A 179 -8.76 -9.91 6.08
N MET A 180 -10.05 -10.31 6.09
CA MET A 180 -10.49 -11.53 5.43
C MET A 180 -10.34 -11.47 3.90
N ALA A 181 -10.42 -10.28 3.29
CA ALA A 181 -10.11 -10.09 1.88
C ALA A 181 -8.70 -10.63 1.55
N HIS A 182 -7.71 -10.22 2.32
CA HIS A 182 -6.31 -10.60 2.11
C HIS A 182 -6.01 -12.04 2.55
N TYR A 183 -6.69 -12.53 3.57
CA TYR A 183 -6.61 -13.93 3.98
C TYR A 183 -7.06 -14.87 2.86
N ARG A 184 -8.08 -14.46 2.08
CA ARG A 184 -8.68 -15.30 1.01
C ARG A 184 -8.02 -15.11 -0.36
N THR A 185 -7.30 -14.01 -0.60
CA THR A 185 -6.76 -13.67 -1.93
C THR A 185 -5.24 -13.44 -1.89
N THR A 186 -4.76 -12.36 -1.31
CA THR A 186 -3.35 -11.93 -1.33
C THR A 186 -2.41 -12.98 -0.76
N ALA A 187 -2.71 -13.51 0.42
CA ALA A 187 -1.84 -14.48 1.08
C ALA A 187 -1.78 -15.84 0.34
N PRO A 188 -2.90 -16.43 -0.13
CA PRO A 188 -2.86 -17.63 -0.95
C PRO A 188 -2.10 -17.45 -2.26
N ALA A 189 -2.20 -16.28 -2.92
CA ALA A 189 -1.45 -15.99 -4.14
C ALA A 189 0.06 -15.99 -3.89
N ILE A 190 0.51 -15.35 -2.79
CA ILE A 190 1.92 -15.36 -2.38
C ILE A 190 2.39 -16.78 -2.08
N ALA A 191 1.61 -17.55 -1.30
CA ALA A 191 1.98 -18.92 -0.94
C ALA A 191 2.10 -19.87 -2.14
N ARG A 192 1.28 -19.65 -3.18
CA ARG A 192 1.40 -20.42 -4.43
C ARG A 192 2.63 -20.02 -5.24
N ALA A 193 2.93 -18.72 -5.32
CA ALA A 193 4.06 -18.22 -6.10
C ALA A 193 5.41 -18.53 -5.42
N PHE A 194 5.46 -18.55 -4.09
CA PHE A 194 6.67 -18.77 -3.29
C PHE A 194 6.43 -19.84 -2.22
N PRO A 195 6.47 -21.13 -2.59
CA PRO A 195 6.26 -22.24 -1.63
C PRO A 195 7.29 -22.26 -0.49
N ASP A 196 8.52 -21.81 -0.80
CA ASP A 196 9.66 -21.76 0.12
C ASP A 196 9.93 -20.35 0.66
N LEU A 197 8.87 -19.53 0.80
CA LEU A 197 8.96 -18.19 1.36
C LEU A 197 9.51 -18.20 2.79
N ASP A 198 10.56 -17.43 3.05
CA ASP A 198 11.14 -17.26 4.39
C ASP A 198 10.55 -16.06 5.12
N VAL A 199 10.37 -14.93 4.43
CA VAL A 199 9.91 -13.69 5.04
C VAL A 199 8.93 -12.92 4.16
N LEU A 200 7.87 -12.39 4.79
CA LEU A 200 6.88 -11.53 4.17
C LEU A 200 6.89 -10.16 4.85
N PHE A 201 7.14 -9.09 4.06
CA PHE A 201 7.08 -7.71 4.48
C PHE A 201 5.74 -7.08 4.12
N VAL A 202 5.03 -6.56 5.11
CA VAL A 202 3.69 -5.99 4.92
C VAL A 202 3.57 -4.62 5.59
N GLY A 203 3.15 -3.62 4.84
CA GLY A 203 2.92 -2.27 5.36
C GLY A 203 1.72 -2.20 6.32
N ALA A 204 1.88 -1.46 7.41
CA ALA A 204 0.87 -1.27 8.44
C ALA A 204 0.14 0.08 8.30
N GLY A 205 -1.09 0.05 7.78
CA GLY A 205 -2.07 1.15 7.85
C GLY A 205 -3.21 0.74 8.79
N THR A 206 -4.40 0.43 8.26
CA THR A 206 -5.49 -0.17 9.06
C THR A 206 -5.19 -1.58 9.57
N THR A 207 -4.06 -2.11 9.18
CA THR A 207 -3.56 -3.46 9.43
C THR A 207 -4.35 -4.61 8.74
N GLY A 208 -5.32 -4.29 7.89
CA GLY A 208 -6.10 -5.32 7.19
C GLY A 208 -5.24 -6.27 6.34
N THR A 209 -4.38 -5.75 5.48
CA THR A 209 -3.46 -6.56 4.66
C THR A 209 -2.49 -7.36 5.55
N LEU A 210 -1.90 -6.70 6.55
CA LEU A 210 -0.98 -7.33 7.50
C LEU A 210 -1.66 -8.49 8.23
N MET A 211 -2.83 -8.26 8.85
CA MET A 211 -3.52 -9.30 9.61
C MET A 211 -4.07 -10.42 8.73
N GLY A 212 -4.54 -10.10 7.52
CA GLY A 212 -5.00 -11.13 6.58
C GLY A 212 -3.88 -12.08 6.18
N CYS A 213 -2.74 -11.54 5.79
CA CYS A 213 -1.56 -12.33 5.43
C CYS A 213 -0.98 -13.07 6.65
N ALA A 214 -0.78 -12.38 7.76
CA ALA A 214 -0.19 -12.96 8.96
C ALA A 214 -1.02 -14.15 9.49
N ARG A 215 -2.34 -14.01 9.60
CA ARG A 215 -3.23 -15.10 10.03
C ARG A 215 -3.19 -16.29 9.07
N TYR A 216 -3.14 -16.05 7.74
CA TYR A 216 -3.05 -17.11 6.75
C TYR A 216 -1.75 -17.91 6.91
N PHE A 217 -0.62 -17.22 6.95
CA PHE A 217 0.69 -17.88 7.05
C PHE A 217 0.87 -18.59 8.40
N ARG A 218 0.39 -18.03 9.51
CA ARG A 218 0.39 -18.72 10.80
C ARG A 218 -0.43 -20.00 10.81
N ALA A 219 -1.56 -20.01 10.12
CA ALA A 219 -2.44 -21.18 10.06
C ALA A 219 -1.88 -22.30 9.16
N ARG A 220 -1.11 -21.97 8.11
CA ARG A 220 -0.76 -22.91 7.04
C ARG A 220 0.74 -23.09 6.81
N HIS A 221 1.54 -22.03 7.03
CA HIS A 221 2.96 -21.95 6.71
C HIS A 221 3.73 -21.32 7.89
N ARG A 222 3.77 -22.00 9.04
CA ARG A 222 4.30 -21.46 10.31
C ARG A 222 5.74 -20.95 10.27
N ARG A 223 6.53 -21.36 9.28
CA ARG A 223 7.93 -20.97 9.14
C ARG A 223 8.10 -19.56 8.55
N VAL A 224 7.09 -19.04 7.84
CA VAL A 224 7.19 -17.72 7.22
C VAL A 224 7.22 -16.65 8.30
N ARG A 225 8.27 -15.85 8.32
CA ARG A 225 8.42 -14.70 9.21
C ARG A 225 7.59 -13.52 8.69
N ILE A 226 6.79 -12.94 9.55
CA ILE A 226 5.95 -11.77 9.23
C ILE A 226 6.59 -10.53 9.82
N VAL A 227 7.09 -9.65 8.94
CA VAL A 227 7.71 -8.38 9.30
C VAL A 227 6.75 -7.25 8.93
N ALA A 228 6.23 -6.56 9.94
CA ALA A 228 5.42 -5.38 9.74
C ALA A 228 6.32 -4.18 9.42
N ILE A 229 5.97 -3.44 8.37
CA ILE A 229 6.63 -2.18 8.03
C ILE A 229 5.70 -1.03 8.40
N ASP A 230 6.15 -0.18 9.30
CA ASP A 230 5.42 1.01 9.72
C ASP A 230 6.27 2.27 9.48
N THR A 231 5.66 3.44 9.58
CA THR A 231 6.36 4.71 9.42
C THR A 231 6.64 5.33 10.79
N GLU A 232 7.74 6.03 10.93
CA GLU A 232 8.02 6.83 12.11
C GLU A 232 6.86 7.81 12.38
N GLY A 233 6.53 8.02 13.66
CA GLY A 233 5.39 8.85 14.08
C GLY A 233 4.02 8.15 13.99
N SER A 234 3.99 6.87 13.65
CA SER A 234 2.80 6.03 13.76
C SER A 234 2.59 5.52 15.19
N THR A 235 1.34 5.45 15.63
CA THR A 235 0.98 4.87 16.94
C THR A 235 0.57 3.39 16.85
N THR A 236 0.59 2.81 15.67
CA THR A 236 0.12 1.44 15.41
C THR A 236 0.79 0.43 16.36
N PHE A 237 2.11 0.52 16.53
CA PHE A 237 2.89 -0.38 17.41
C PHE A 237 3.37 0.30 18.70
N GLY A 238 2.70 1.37 19.15
CA GLY A 238 2.93 1.98 20.45
C GLY A 238 4.01 3.08 20.47
N HIS A 239 4.44 3.57 19.32
CA HIS A 239 5.39 4.69 19.24
C HIS A 239 4.71 6.05 19.48
N THR A 240 5.53 7.04 19.85
CA THR A 240 5.07 8.41 20.05
C THR A 240 4.58 9.00 18.72
N PRO A 241 3.38 9.60 18.68
CA PRO A 241 2.86 10.20 17.45
C PRO A 241 3.69 11.40 17.04
N SER A 242 4.00 11.49 15.74
CA SER A 242 4.58 12.69 15.12
C SER A 242 3.91 13.01 13.79
N ARG A 243 4.23 14.19 13.24
CA ARG A 243 3.69 14.63 11.95
C ARG A 243 4.23 13.72 10.83
N ARG A 244 3.33 13.29 9.96
CA ARG A 244 3.62 12.49 8.76
C ARG A 244 3.03 13.17 7.55
N MET A 245 3.80 13.26 6.47
CA MET A 245 3.43 13.94 5.23
C MET A 245 3.03 12.96 4.13
N ILE A 246 3.54 11.72 4.19
CA ILE A 246 3.25 10.67 3.21
C ILE A 246 2.06 9.84 3.71
N PRO A 247 0.93 9.83 2.99
CA PRO A 247 -0.24 9.03 3.38
C PRO A 247 -0.06 7.55 3.06
N GLY A 248 -0.96 6.72 3.62
CA GLY A 248 -1.12 5.31 3.27
C GLY A 248 -0.69 4.34 4.35
N LEU A 249 0.47 4.52 4.99
CA LEU A 249 0.90 3.74 6.15
C LEU A 249 0.90 4.59 7.43
N GLY A 250 0.91 3.88 8.55
CA GLY A 250 0.86 4.47 9.88
C GLY A 250 -0.51 5.06 10.24
N THR A 251 -0.81 5.08 11.53
CA THR A 251 -2.06 5.62 12.07
C THR A 251 -1.78 6.52 13.27
N SER A 252 -2.74 7.39 13.62
CA SER A 252 -2.72 8.20 14.84
C SER A 252 -3.58 7.59 15.96
N ILE A 253 -4.22 6.45 15.69
CA ILE A 253 -5.00 5.65 16.64
C ILE A 253 -4.68 4.18 16.32
N ARG A 254 -4.34 3.39 17.35
CA ARG A 254 -4.07 1.96 17.17
C ARG A 254 -5.29 1.26 16.56
N PRO A 255 -5.15 0.58 15.39
CA PRO A 255 -6.28 -0.09 14.75
C PRO A 255 -6.79 -1.27 15.61
N PRO A 256 -8.12 -1.38 15.82
CA PRO A 256 -8.72 -2.52 16.53
C PRO A 256 -8.44 -3.88 15.88
N LEU A 257 -8.20 -3.92 14.57
CA LEU A 257 -7.87 -5.16 13.84
C LEU A 257 -6.50 -5.73 14.20
N LEU A 258 -5.59 -4.90 14.75
CA LEU A 258 -4.22 -5.30 15.03
C LEU A 258 -4.12 -6.29 16.19
N ASP A 259 -3.64 -7.47 15.90
CA ASP A 259 -3.20 -8.46 16.87
C ASP A 259 -1.69 -8.72 16.66
N THR A 260 -0.87 -8.19 17.57
CA THR A 260 0.60 -8.26 17.46
C THR A 260 1.16 -9.67 17.65
N SER A 261 0.37 -10.62 18.17
CA SER A 261 0.80 -12.02 18.30
C SER A 261 1.07 -12.72 16.96
N TYR A 262 0.55 -12.15 15.85
CA TYR A 262 0.78 -12.64 14.50
C TYR A 262 1.99 -12.01 13.80
N VAL A 263 2.66 -11.03 14.44
CA VAL A 263 3.78 -10.28 13.87
C VAL A 263 5.07 -10.68 14.57
N ASP A 264 6.11 -11.03 13.82
CA ASP A 264 7.40 -11.43 14.39
C ASP A 264 8.29 -10.24 14.69
N GLU A 265 8.33 -9.27 13.77
CA GLU A 265 9.19 -8.09 13.87
C GLU A 265 8.47 -6.86 13.30
N VAL A 266 8.89 -5.69 13.74
CA VAL A 266 8.40 -4.40 13.23
C VAL A 266 9.61 -3.54 12.84
N VAL A 267 9.57 -3.01 11.62
CA VAL A 267 10.55 -2.04 11.13
C VAL A 267 9.86 -0.69 10.94
N HIS A 268 10.43 0.36 11.56
CA HIS A 268 9.95 1.73 11.40
C HIS A 268 10.84 2.46 10.40
N VAL A 269 10.22 3.07 9.41
CA VAL A 269 10.89 3.76 8.31
C VAL A 269 10.59 5.24 8.38
N ASN A 270 11.63 6.09 8.29
CA ASN A 270 11.42 7.52 8.17
C ASN A 270 11.00 7.92 6.75
N GLU A 271 10.33 9.07 6.62
CA GLU A 271 9.77 9.49 5.33
C GLU A 271 10.85 9.82 4.29
N LEU A 272 12.03 10.25 4.71
CA LEU A 272 13.12 10.55 3.79
C LEU A 272 13.66 9.29 3.11
N ASP A 273 13.80 8.18 3.83
CA ASP A 273 14.19 6.89 3.25
C ASP A 273 13.09 6.32 2.36
N THR A 274 11.82 6.56 2.69
CA THR A 274 10.67 6.29 1.81
C THR A 274 10.81 7.02 0.47
N ILE A 275 11.03 8.34 0.50
CA ILE A 275 11.17 9.19 -0.70
C ILE A 275 12.35 8.72 -1.56
N ARG A 276 13.52 8.52 -0.96
CA ARG A 276 14.71 8.03 -1.65
C ARG A 276 14.47 6.68 -2.34
N THR A 277 13.72 5.80 -1.69
CA THR A 277 13.36 4.50 -2.24
C THR A 277 12.38 4.62 -3.41
N CYS A 278 11.36 5.49 -3.31
CA CYS A 278 10.48 5.80 -4.43
C CYS A 278 11.27 6.32 -5.65
N HIS A 279 12.17 7.27 -5.43
CA HIS A 279 13.01 7.80 -6.51
C HIS A 279 13.99 6.77 -7.08
N ARG A 280 14.53 5.87 -6.23
CA ARG A 280 15.38 4.76 -6.71
C ARG A 280 14.60 3.82 -7.62
N LEU A 281 13.40 3.39 -7.23
CA LEU A 281 12.52 2.58 -8.06
C LEU A 281 12.15 3.28 -9.37
N ALA A 282 11.81 4.57 -9.32
CA ALA A 282 11.43 5.36 -10.49
C ALA A 282 12.57 5.47 -11.52
N ARG A 283 13.85 5.57 -11.09
CA ARG A 283 15.00 5.55 -12.01
C ARG A 283 15.14 4.24 -12.79
N HIS A 284 14.52 3.16 -12.30
CA HIS A 284 14.42 1.87 -13.00
C HIS A 284 13.07 1.68 -13.71
N GLY A 285 12.28 2.75 -13.88
CA GLY A 285 10.99 2.72 -14.57
C GLY A 285 9.79 2.32 -13.73
N PHE A 286 9.96 2.08 -12.41
CA PHE A 286 8.89 1.67 -11.52
C PHE A 286 8.41 2.83 -10.65
N VAL A 287 7.29 3.45 -11.04
CA VAL A 287 6.67 4.55 -10.30
C VAL A 287 5.59 3.99 -9.36
N PHE A 288 5.93 3.86 -8.08
CA PHE A 288 5.05 3.34 -7.03
C PHE A 288 4.69 4.41 -6.01
N GLY A 289 3.63 4.15 -5.23
CA GLY A 289 3.19 5.04 -4.15
C GLY A 289 4.15 5.09 -2.97
N GLY A 290 3.97 6.12 -2.12
CA GLY A 290 4.78 6.30 -0.92
C GLY A 290 4.73 5.08 0.02
N SER A 291 3.57 4.44 0.15
CA SER A 291 3.41 3.20 0.92
C SER A 291 4.34 2.09 0.43
N THR A 292 4.47 1.94 -0.89
CA THR A 292 5.40 0.97 -1.49
C THR A 292 6.85 1.33 -1.21
N GLY A 293 7.20 2.62 -1.34
CA GLY A 293 8.54 3.10 -0.98
C GLY A 293 8.92 2.79 0.47
N THR A 294 7.96 2.98 1.41
CA THR A 294 8.16 2.64 2.83
C THR A 294 8.40 1.14 3.00
N VAL A 295 7.57 0.29 2.36
CA VAL A 295 7.70 -1.17 2.48
C VAL A 295 9.02 -1.66 1.92
N VAL A 296 9.41 -1.22 0.72
CA VAL A 296 10.69 -1.62 0.09
C VAL A 296 11.88 -1.10 0.89
N SER A 297 11.82 0.13 1.42
CA SER A 297 12.87 0.68 2.29
C SER A 297 13.06 -0.18 3.54
N GLY A 298 11.98 -0.47 4.27
CA GLY A 298 12.05 -1.29 5.48
C GLY A 298 12.49 -2.73 5.21
N ALA A 299 12.03 -3.34 4.11
CA ALA A 299 12.48 -4.66 3.69
C ALA A 299 13.99 -4.68 3.39
N THR A 300 14.50 -3.66 2.66
CA THR A 300 15.92 -3.55 2.35
C THR A 300 16.76 -3.34 3.61
N GLN A 301 16.31 -2.49 4.55
CA GLN A 301 16.99 -2.28 5.84
C GLN A 301 17.06 -3.58 6.66
N TRP A 302 15.96 -4.35 6.68
CA TRP A 302 15.89 -5.61 7.39
C TRP A 302 16.81 -6.67 6.78
N LEU A 303 16.82 -6.79 5.44
CA LEU A 303 17.66 -7.75 4.70
C LEU A 303 19.15 -7.43 4.85
N ALA A 304 19.53 -6.15 4.85
CA ALA A 304 20.92 -5.71 5.01
C ALA A 304 21.56 -6.09 6.35
N GLN A 305 20.78 -6.50 7.35
CA GLN A 305 21.26 -6.96 8.65
C GLN A 305 21.48 -8.48 8.72
N ARG A 306 21.35 -9.19 7.59
CA ARG A 306 21.42 -10.64 7.52
C ARG A 306 22.48 -11.13 6.55
N GLU A 307 23.23 -12.14 6.97
CA GLU A 307 24.31 -12.74 6.19
C GLU A 307 23.78 -13.89 5.30
N GLU A 308 22.75 -14.60 5.77
CA GLU A 308 22.18 -15.70 5.03
C GLU A 308 21.15 -15.23 3.99
N PRO A 309 21.18 -15.81 2.77
CA PRO A 309 20.17 -15.52 1.76
C PRO A 309 18.80 -16.04 2.22
N VAL A 310 17.75 -15.23 2.00
CA VAL A 310 16.37 -15.58 2.30
C VAL A 310 15.47 -15.25 1.12
N THR A 311 14.47 -16.07 0.87
CA THR A 311 13.42 -15.80 -0.10
C THR A 311 12.42 -14.80 0.51
N ALA A 312 12.44 -13.56 0.04
CA ALA A 312 11.70 -12.46 0.60
C ALA A 312 10.64 -11.91 -0.36
N VAL A 313 9.43 -11.70 0.15
CA VAL A 313 8.36 -10.99 -0.58
C VAL A 313 7.95 -9.75 0.19
N ALA A 314 7.83 -8.62 -0.52
CA ALA A 314 7.24 -7.39 -0.03
C ALA A 314 5.94 -7.07 -0.80
N ILE A 315 4.94 -6.50 -0.14
CA ILE A 315 3.70 -6.10 -0.79
C ILE A 315 3.77 -4.62 -1.18
N ALA A 316 3.60 -4.31 -2.49
CA ALA A 316 3.41 -2.97 -3.02
C ALA A 316 1.91 -2.60 -2.96
N PRO A 317 1.49 -1.73 -2.03
CA PRO A 317 0.08 -1.46 -1.83
C PRO A 317 -0.56 -0.61 -2.92
N ASP A 318 0.20 0.26 -3.60
CA ASP A 318 -0.35 1.26 -4.51
C ASP A 318 0.63 1.70 -5.60
N LEU A 319 0.08 2.27 -6.68
CA LEU A 319 0.81 2.88 -7.78
C LEU A 319 1.15 4.35 -7.47
N GLY A 320 2.06 4.94 -8.27
CA GLY A 320 2.69 6.22 -7.96
C GLY A 320 1.99 7.46 -8.51
N GLU A 321 1.01 7.33 -9.38
CA GLU A 321 0.41 8.47 -10.08
C GLU A 321 -0.20 9.52 -9.13
N ARG A 322 -0.69 9.07 -7.96
CA ARG A 322 -1.25 9.96 -6.92
C ARG A 322 -0.21 10.69 -6.10
N TYR A 323 1.08 10.40 -6.32
CA TYR A 323 2.20 10.97 -5.57
C TYR A 323 3.09 11.88 -6.41
N LEU A 324 2.71 12.15 -7.68
CA LEU A 324 3.48 12.98 -8.60
C LEU A 324 3.62 14.44 -8.12
N GLU A 325 2.60 14.95 -7.44
CA GLU A 325 2.60 16.30 -6.88
C GLU A 325 3.27 16.39 -5.48
N THR A 326 3.71 15.26 -4.92
CA THR A 326 4.30 15.18 -3.58
C THR A 326 5.63 14.46 -3.60
N VAL A 327 5.66 13.15 -3.38
CA VAL A 327 6.88 12.34 -3.26
C VAL A 327 7.82 12.48 -4.47
N TYR A 328 7.27 12.65 -5.67
CA TYR A 328 8.04 12.80 -6.92
C TYR A 328 8.26 14.25 -7.34
N GLN A 329 7.66 15.21 -6.64
CA GLN A 329 7.82 16.64 -6.96
C GLN A 329 9.01 17.22 -6.16
N THR A 330 10.06 17.63 -6.86
CA THR A 330 11.33 18.06 -6.27
C THR A 330 11.17 19.19 -5.26
N ASN A 331 10.38 20.24 -5.59
CA ASN A 331 10.20 21.37 -4.70
C ASN A 331 9.49 20.94 -3.40
N TRP A 332 8.43 20.10 -3.50
CA TRP A 332 7.74 19.57 -2.33
C TRP A 332 8.70 18.80 -1.39
N VAL A 333 9.59 17.99 -1.98
CA VAL A 333 10.59 17.24 -1.21
C VAL A 333 11.61 18.17 -0.56
N GLN A 334 12.13 19.15 -1.30
CA GLN A 334 13.14 20.08 -0.80
C GLN A 334 12.58 21.00 0.29
N ASP A 335 11.35 21.48 0.15
CA ASP A 335 10.69 22.36 1.12
C ASP A 335 10.45 21.65 2.47
N LEU A 336 10.18 20.34 2.45
CA LEU A 336 9.86 19.58 3.66
C LEU A 336 11.06 18.87 4.30
N TYR A 337 12.03 18.43 3.48
CA TYR A 337 13.12 17.54 3.92
C TYR A 337 14.52 18.11 3.64
N GLY A 338 14.61 19.30 3.04
CA GLY A 338 15.87 20.01 2.73
C GLY A 338 16.42 19.72 1.34
N GLY A 339 17.31 20.61 0.87
CA GLY A 339 17.87 20.60 -0.49
C GLY A 339 18.64 19.32 -0.84
N ASP A 340 19.21 18.65 0.15
CA ASP A 340 20.01 17.42 -0.03
C ASP A 340 19.17 16.11 0.08
N ALA A 341 17.87 16.24 0.25
CA ALA A 341 16.97 15.10 0.49
C ALA A 341 17.07 13.99 -0.58
N LEU A 342 17.25 14.39 -1.84
CA LEU A 342 17.32 13.46 -2.98
C LEU A 342 18.76 13.06 -3.35
N GLN A 343 19.77 13.60 -2.69
CA GLN A 343 21.15 13.18 -2.93
C GLN A 343 21.40 11.77 -2.40
N PRO A 344 22.21 10.95 -3.10
CA PRO A 344 22.63 9.66 -2.57
C PRO A 344 23.35 9.86 -1.24
N ARG A 345 22.99 9.12 -0.20
CA ARG A 345 23.86 9.05 0.99
C ARG A 345 25.22 8.53 0.53
N ALA A 346 26.28 9.28 0.81
CA ALA A 346 27.62 8.77 0.68
C ALA A 346 27.71 7.50 1.54
N VAL A 347 27.88 6.36 0.89
CA VAL A 347 28.20 5.11 1.59
C VAL A 347 29.55 5.37 2.24
N ALA A 348 29.59 5.41 3.57
CA ALA A 348 30.85 5.43 4.29
C ALA A 348 31.58 4.14 3.94
N VAL A 349 32.51 4.23 3.01
CA VAL A 349 33.46 3.15 2.72
C VAL A 349 34.38 3.08 3.93
N THR A 350 34.05 2.21 4.88
CA THR A 350 34.98 1.76 5.89
C THR A 350 35.99 0.85 5.19
N GLY A 351 36.97 1.45 4.53
CA GLY A 351 38.14 0.71 4.04
C GLY A 351 38.95 0.25 5.22
N PRO A 352 39.56 -0.93 5.16
CA PRO A 352 40.52 -1.34 6.19
C PRO A 352 41.69 -0.36 6.21
N THR A 353 41.93 0.22 7.37
CA THR A 353 43.15 0.94 7.63
C THR A 353 44.31 -0.07 7.58
N VAL A 354 45.24 0.13 6.62
CA VAL A 354 46.48 -0.63 6.48
C VAL A 354 47.44 -0.19 7.57
#